data_3edcd1ede16f78d4d57771c826d757d3
#
_entry.id   3edcd1ede16f78d4d57771c826d757d3
#
_cell.length_a   1.000
_cell.length_b   1.000
_cell.length_c   1.000
_cell.angle_alpha   90.00
_cell.angle_beta   90.00
_cell.angle_gamma   90.00
#
_symmetry.space_group_name_H-M   'P 1'
#
loop_
_entity.id
_entity.type
_entity.pdbx_description
1 polymer ?
#
loop_
_entity_poly.entity_id
_entity_poly.type
_entity_poly.pdbx_seq_one_letter_code
_entity_poly.pdbx_strand_id
1 'polypeptide(L)'
;MFKRTRTLNRNTTATLLSPASGDLVSLSKVPDLLHARRVLGPGVAVAPEDGLFVAPLDGVVRTSPRTPHAYWIRSEDTLGGSPLEILVLVGTDSCRAQAPAVIPLVADGQRVTAGQPLCRADLEILEAQASSTLSPVVITVCPEGTAINLGTAHATAGSTPLARLTAT
;
A
#
# COMPACT_ATOMS: atom_id res chain seq x y z
N MET A 1 16.85 14.65 -32.55
CA MET A 1 15.92 14.48 -31.44
C MET A 1 16.60 13.63 -30.36
N PHE A 2 17.22 14.26 -29.38
CA PHE A 2 17.97 13.56 -28.33
C PHE A 2 16.98 12.94 -27.34
N LYS A 3 16.88 11.61 -27.30
CA LYS A 3 16.26 10.89 -26.18
C LYS A 3 17.06 11.24 -24.93
N ARG A 4 16.51 12.05 -24.04
CA ARG A 4 17.03 12.19 -22.67
C ARG A 4 16.96 10.81 -22.04
N THR A 5 18.10 10.15 -21.94
CA THR A 5 18.25 8.95 -21.11
C THR A 5 18.03 9.42 -19.67
N ARG A 6 16.84 9.11 -19.13
CA ARG A 6 16.53 9.36 -17.73
C ARG A 6 17.48 8.48 -16.92
N THR A 7 18.48 9.07 -16.30
CA THR A 7 19.36 8.36 -15.37
C THR A 7 18.45 7.87 -14.24
N LEU A 8 18.20 6.56 -14.19
CA LEU A 8 17.48 5.95 -13.10
C LEU A 8 18.32 6.13 -11.84
N ASN A 9 17.78 6.86 -10.88
CA ASN A 9 18.43 7.07 -9.59
C ASN A 9 18.45 5.71 -8.86
N ARG A 10 19.63 5.14 -8.64
CA ARG A 10 19.79 3.84 -7.95
C ARG A 10 19.92 4.13 -6.46
N ASN A 11 18.78 4.22 -5.79
CA ASN A 11 18.77 4.34 -4.34
C ASN A 11 19.11 2.96 -3.72
N THR A 12 19.84 2.98 -2.63
CA THR A 12 20.11 1.78 -1.81
C THR A 12 19.11 1.62 -0.68
N THR A 13 18.34 2.65 -0.40
CA THR A 13 17.30 2.65 0.64
C THR A 13 16.00 3.24 0.12
N ALA A 14 14.89 2.74 0.64
CA ALA A 14 13.56 3.30 0.41
C ALA A 14 12.75 3.27 1.71
N THR A 15 11.88 4.26 1.87
CA THR A 15 10.94 4.34 3.00
C THR A 15 9.53 4.32 2.45
N LEU A 16 8.69 3.42 2.95
CA LEU A 16 7.26 3.40 2.71
C LEU A 16 6.57 4.10 3.86
N LEU A 17 5.71 5.07 3.56
CA LEU A 17 4.87 5.73 4.56
C LEU A 17 3.60 4.93 4.79
N SER A 18 3.04 5.00 6.00
CA SER A 18 1.77 4.34 6.27
C SER A 18 0.66 4.95 5.40
N PRO A 19 -0.11 4.12 4.69
CA PRO A 19 -1.20 4.60 3.86
C PRO A 19 -2.44 5.02 4.65
N ALA A 20 -2.55 4.63 5.91
CA ALA A 20 -3.67 4.99 6.78
C ALA A 20 -3.18 5.28 8.20
N SER A 21 -3.96 6.03 8.96
CA SER A 21 -3.72 6.24 10.39
C SER A 21 -4.33 5.08 11.18
N GLY A 22 -3.58 4.57 12.16
CA GLY A 22 -4.00 3.49 13.03
C GLY A 22 -2.84 2.59 13.46
N ASP A 23 -3.17 1.55 14.21
CA ASP A 23 -2.18 0.61 14.69
C ASP A 23 -1.66 -0.31 13.58
N LEU A 24 -0.35 -0.50 13.54
CA LEU A 24 0.29 -1.47 12.66
C LEU A 24 0.24 -2.85 13.32
N VAL A 25 -0.32 -3.82 12.62
CA VAL A 25 -0.47 -5.19 13.11
C VAL A 25 0.12 -6.19 12.12
N SER A 26 0.52 -7.35 12.64
CA SER A 26 1.06 -8.43 11.79
C SER A 26 0.03 -8.87 10.74
N LEU A 27 0.48 -9.17 9.51
CA LEU A 27 -0.36 -9.78 8.49
C LEU A 27 -1.01 -11.10 8.94
N SER A 28 -0.43 -11.79 9.92
CA SER A 28 -1.00 -13.03 10.48
C SER A 28 -2.37 -12.83 11.15
N LYS A 29 -2.72 -11.59 11.48
CA LYS A 29 -4.03 -11.24 12.07
C LYS A 29 -5.10 -10.94 11.03
N VAL A 30 -4.73 -10.82 9.77
CA VAL A 30 -5.68 -10.60 8.67
C VAL A 30 -6.45 -11.89 8.41
N PRO A 31 -7.80 -11.86 8.37
CA PRO A 31 -8.62 -13.05 8.16
C PRO A 31 -8.65 -13.49 6.68
N ASP A 32 -7.49 -13.54 6.04
CA ASP A 32 -7.26 -13.99 4.68
C ASP A 32 -5.93 -14.76 4.64
N LEU A 33 -5.98 -16.01 4.18
CA LEU A 33 -4.82 -16.90 4.23
C LEU A 33 -3.68 -16.46 3.32
N LEU A 34 -3.96 -15.81 2.18
CA LEU A 34 -2.91 -15.32 1.27
C LEU A 34 -2.07 -14.23 1.94
N HIS A 35 -2.72 -13.33 2.66
CA HIS A 35 -2.05 -12.27 3.42
C HIS A 35 -1.41 -12.81 4.71
N ALA A 36 -2.15 -13.59 5.48
CA ALA A 36 -1.68 -14.15 6.74
C ALA A 36 -0.43 -15.01 6.57
N ARG A 37 -0.34 -15.76 5.48
CA ARG A 37 0.83 -16.59 5.12
C ARG A 37 1.88 -15.87 4.27
N ARG A 38 1.70 -14.57 4.01
CA ARG A 38 2.62 -13.74 3.21
C ARG A 38 2.87 -14.27 1.80
N VAL A 39 1.89 -14.93 1.20
CA VAL A 39 2.01 -15.50 -0.15
C VAL A 39 2.26 -14.42 -1.20
N LEU A 40 1.69 -13.23 -1.02
CA LEU A 40 1.85 -12.09 -1.92
C LEU A 40 3.13 -11.28 -1.63
N GLY A 41 3.77 -11.50 -0.49
CA GLY A 41 4.98 -10.81 -0.08
C GLY A 41 4.96 -10.39 1.40
N PRO A 42 6.08 -9.82 1.88
CA PRO A 42 6.16 -9.26 3.22
C PRO A 42 5.34 -7.98 3.34
N GLY A 43 4.91 -7.66 4.55
CA GLY A 43 4.17 -6.44 4.83
C GLY A 43 3.57 -6.42 6.23
N VAL A 44 2.71 -5.43 6.45
CA VAL A 44 1.92 -5.27 7.68
C VAL A 44 0.49 -4.94 7.31
N ALA A 45 -0.44 -5.05 8.24
CA ALA A 45 -1.77 -4.50 8.11
C ALA A 45 -1.91 -3.25 8.98
N VAL A 46 -2.72 -2.31 8.53
CA VAL A 46 -3.14 -1.15 9.33
C VAL A 46 -4.54 -1.42 9.85
N ALA A 47 -4.78 -1.20 11.14
CA ALA A 47 -6.11 -1.10 11.72
C ALA A 47 -6.57 0.36 11.60
N PRO A 48 -7.33 0.74 10.55
CA PRO A 48 -7.58 2.14 10.24
C PRO A 48 -8.50 2.80 11.28
N GLU A 49 -8.15 4.02 11.69
CA GLU A 49 -8.95 4.85 12.61
C GLU A 49 -9.89 5.77 11.87
N ASP A 50 -9.54 6.12 10.65
CA ASP A 50 -10.35 6.93 9.74
C ASP A 50 -10.34 6.33 8.33
N GLY A 51 -11.18 6.89 7.46
CA GLY A 51 -11.36 6.36 6.10
C GLY A 51 -10.39 6.92 5.06
N LEU A 52 -9.41 7.74 5.42
CA LEU A 52 -8.48 8.30 4.44
C LEU A 52 -7.32 7.35 4.20
N PHE A 53 -7.14 6.94 2.93
CA PHE A 53 -5.98 6.17 2.47
C PHE A 53 -5.14 7.00 1.52
N VAL A 54 -3.82 6.98 1.71
CA VAL A 54 -2.85 7.77 0.95
C VAL A 54 -1.77 6.89 0.33
N ALA A 55 -1.08 7.41 -0.70
CA ALA A 55 0.01 6.70 -1.34
C ALA A 55 1.21 6.52 -0.39
N PRO A 56 1.76 5.30 -0.26
CA PRO A 56 2.92 5.04 0.61
C PRO A 56 4.25 5.52 0.04
N LEU A 57 4.31 5.78 -1.26
CA LEU A 57 5.50 6.25 -1.98
C LEU A 57 5.11 6.93 -3.29
N ASP A 58 6.08 7.63 -3.91
CA ASP A 58 5.92 8.21 -5.24
C ASP A 58 5.88 7.10 -6.30
N GLY A 59 4.90 7.16 -7.20
CA GLY A 59 4.79 6.14 -8.23
C GLY A 59 3.59 6.30 -9.15
N VAL A 60 3.31 5.24 -9.89
CA VAL A 60 2.14 5.13 -10.75
C VAL A 60 1.17 4.13 -10.14
N VAL A 61 -0.07 4.57 -9.93
CA VAL A 61 -1.10 3.72 -9.36
C VAL A 61 -1.79 2.89 -10.44
N ARG A 62 -2.06 1.63 -10.12
CA ARG A 62 -2.96 0.75 -10.87
C ARG A 62 -4.12 0.37 -9.97
N THR A 63 -5.30 0.58 -10.48
CA THR A 63 -6.56 0.26 -9.80
C THR A 63 -7.65 -0.04 -10.83
N SER A 64 -8.80 -0.47 -10.37
CA SER A 64 -9.93 -0.76 -11.26
C SER A 64 -11.23 -0.34 -10.61
N PRO A 65 -12.19 0.23 -11.37
CA PRO A 65 -13.54 0.47 -10.86
C PRO A 65 -14.24 -0.79 -10.33
N ARG A 66 -13.82 -1.97 -10.79
CA ARG A 66 -14.34 -3.27 -10.30
C ARG A 66 -13.71 -3.71 -8.98
N THR A 67 -12.54 -3.16 -8.64
CA THR A 67 -11.80 -3.46 -7.42
C THR A 67 -11.33 -2.17 -6.73
N PRO A 68 -12.26 -1.27 -6.34
CA PRO A 68 -11.92 0.05 -5.80
C PRO A 68 -11.23 -0.01 -4.43
N HIS A 69 -11.11 -1.19 -3.85
CA HIS A 69 -10.44 -1.48 -2.58
C HIS A 69 -8.97 -1.88 -2.74
N ALA A 70 -8.46 -2.01 -3.98
CA ALA A 70 -7.08 -2.45 -4.25
C ALA A 70 -6.31 -1.41 -5.08
N TYR A 71 -5.13 -1.04 -4.58
CA TYR A 71 -4.24 -0.05 -5.20
C TYR A 71 -2.83 -0.63 -5.26
N TRP A 72 -2.34 -0.89 -6.48
CA TRP A 72 -0.93 -1.22 -6.73
C TRP A 72 -0.18 0.04 -7.09
N ILE A 73 0.87 0.38 -6.35
CA ILE A 73 1.71 1.54 -6.62
C ILE A 73 3.10 1.02 -7.00
N ARG A 74 3.50 1.29 -8.24
CA ARG A 74 4.83 0.98 -8.73
C ARG A 74 5.69 2.23 -8.66
N SER A 75 6.81 2.13 -7.95
CA SER A 75 7.71 3.26 -7.75
C SER A 75 8.28 3.79 -9.06
N GLU A 76 8.46 5.10 -9.15
CA GLU A 76 9.20 5.73 -10.25
C GLU A 76 10.70 5.60 -10.06
N ASP A 77 11.18 5.72 -8.82
CA ASP A 77 12.56 5.47 -8.45
C ASP A 77 12.82 3.98 -8.26
N THR A 78 14.09 3.59 -8.40
CA THR A 78 14.49 2.20 -8.20
C THR A 78 15.21 2.03 -6.88
N LEU A 79 15.00 0.88 -6.25
CA LEU A 79 15.80 0.37 -5.15
C LEU A 79 16.76 -0.68 -5.70
N GLY A 80 18.07 -0.50 -5.50
CA GLY A 80 19.06 -1.43 -6.05
C GLY A 80 18.98 -1.64 -7.58
N GLY A 81 18.39 -0.69 -8.31
CA GLY A 81 18.21 -0.77 -9.77
C GLY A 81 16.88 -1.40 -10.23
N SER A 82 16.02 -1.85 -9.32
CA SER A 82 14.71 -2.43 -9.62
C SER A 82 13.57 -1.59 -9.00
N PRO A 83 12.42 -1.48 -9.67
CA PRO A 83 11.28 -0.79 -9.08
C PRO A 83 10.73 -1.57 -7.89
N LEU A 84 10.08 -0.84 -6.98
CA LEU A 84 9.23 -1.42 -5.95
C LEU A 84 7.78 -1.48 -6.43
N GLU A 85 7.03 -2.46 -5.97
CA GLU A 85 5.58 -2.48 -6.14
C GLU A 85 4.92 -2.78 -4.80
N ILE A 86 3.98 -1.95 -4.43
CA ILE A 86 3.28 -2.01 -3.15
C ILE A 86 1.79 -2.17 -3.43
N LEU A 87 1.19 -3.16 -2.81
CA LEU A 87 -0.26 -3.35 -2.80
C LEU A 87 -0.82 -2.78 -1.50
N VAL A 88 -1.74 -1.84 -1.63
CA VAL A 88 -2.56 -1.32 -0.53
C VAL A 88 -3.97 -1.87 -0.72
N LEU A 89 -4.43 -2.65 0.24
CA LEU A 89 -5.81 -3.12 0.30
C LEU A 89 -6.59 -2.37 1.37
N VAL A 90 -7.80 -1.97 1.04
CA VAL A 90 -8.73 -1.30 1.95
C VAL A 90 -9.70 -2.32 2.51
N GLY A 91 -9.48 -2.71 3.75
CA GLY A 91 -10.21 -3.80 4.39
C GLY A 91 -9.87 -5.18 3.84
N THR A 92 -10.53 -6.18 4.37
CA THR A 92 -10.42 -7.59 3.94
C THR A 92 -11.78 -8.06 3.46
N ASP A 93 -11.84 -8.68 2.28
CA ASP A 93 -13.09 -9.07 1.60
C ASP A 93 -14.08 -7.90 1.39
N SER A 94 -13.58 -6.69 1.31
CA SER A 94 -14.38 -5.47 1.11
C SER A 94 -15.10 -5.42 -0.24
N CYS A 95 -14.69 -6.23 -1.21
CA CYS A 95 -15.39 -6.41 -2.48
C CYS A 95 -16.80 -7.03 -2.33
N ARG A 96 -17.11 -7.60 -1.17
CA ARG A 96 -18.44 -8.16 -0.85
C ARG A 96 -19.42 -7.10 -0.35
N ALA A 97 -18.95 -5.88 -0.05
CA ALA A 97 -19.82 -4.82 0.40
C ALA A 97 -20.82 -4.42 -0.71
N GLN A 98 -22.10 -4.43 -0.38
CA GLN A 98 -23.17 -4.07 -1.34
C GLN A 98 -23.30 -2.57 -1.54
N ALA A 99 -22.96 -1.78 -0.54
CA ALA A 99 -22.88 -0.34 -0.63
C ALA A 99 -21.46 0.08 -1.04
N PRO A 100 -21.27 1.26 -1.68
CA PRO A 100 -19.94 1.75 -2.03
C PRO A 100 -19.14 2.10 -0.76
N ALA A 101 -18.41 1.10 -0.25
CA ALA A 101 -17.58 1.24 0.95
C ALA A 101 -16.28 2.02 0.68
N VAL A 102 -15.83 2.06 -0.58
CA VAL A 102 -14.59 2.73 -0.99
C VAL A 102 -14.84 3.60 -2.19
N ILE A 103 -14.47 4.88 -2.08
CA ILE A 103 -14.58 5.87 -3.16
C ILE A 103 -13.17 6.22 -3.62
N PRO A 104 -12.77 5.82 -4.84
CA PRO A 104 -11.46 6.19 -5.40
C PRO A 104 -11.34 7.70 -5.60
N LEU A 105 -10.15 8.23 -5.31
CA LEU A 105 -9.76 9.63 -5.57
C LEU A 105 -8.67 9.73 -6.64
N VAL A 106 -8.26 8.59 -7.19
CA VAL A 106 -7.27 8.48 -8.27
C VAL A 106 -7.82 7.62 -9.40
N ALA A 107 -7.30 7.84 -10.61
CA ALA A 107 -7.59 7.03 -11.79
C ALA A 107 -6.48 5.99 -12.02
N ASP A 108 -6.82 4.89 -12.73
CA ASP A 108 -5.81 3.92 -13.18
C ASP A 108 -4.75 4.59 -14.06
N GLY A 109 -3.48 4.30 -13.79
CA GLY A 109 -2.34 4.90 -14.48
C GLY A 109 -1.94 6.29 -14.01
N GLN A 110 -2.61 6.86 -13.02
CA GLN A 110 -2.28 8.17 -12.47
C GLN A 110 -0.96 8.13 -11.71
N ARG A 111 -0.16 9.20 -11.87
CA ARG A 111 1.01 9.44 -11.00
C ARG A 111 0.54 10.00 -9.66
N VAL A 112 1.14 9.49 -8.60
CA VAL A 112 0.90 9.91 -7.23
C VAL A 112 2.21 10.20 -6.52
N THR A 113 2.15 11.08 -5.54
CA THR A 113 3.26 11.33 -4.61
C THR A 113 2.93 10.73 -3.25
N ALA A 114 3.96 10.36 -2.47
CA ALA A 114 3.77 9.87 -1.11
C ALA A 114 2.88 10.83 -0.30
N GLY A 115 1.89 10.29 0.39
CA GLY A 115 0.91 11.08 1.15
C GLY A 115 -0.28 11.59 0.35
N GLN A 116 -0.28 11.47 -0.98
CA GLN A 116 -1.42 11.88 -1.80
C GLN A 116 -2.62 10.94 -1.55
N PRO A 117 -3.85 11.48 -1.37
CA PRO A 117 -5.04 10.65 -1.20
C PRO A 117 -5.28 9.69 -2.37
N LEU A 118 -5.49 8.41 -2.04
CA LEU A 118 -5.87 7.34 -2.98
C LEU A 118 -7.38 7.13 -3.01
N CYS A 119 -7.98 7.08 -1.83
CA CYS A 119 -9.41 6.83 -1.68
C CYS A 119 -9.91 7.27 -0.30
N ARG A 120 -11.24 7.29 -0.19
CA ARG A 120 -11.97 7.37 1.08
C ARG A 120 -12.76 6.10 1.29
N ALA A 121 -12.61 5.51 2.45
CA ALA A 121 -13.37 4.35 2.89
C ALA A 121 -14.41 4.75 3.94
N ASP A 122 -15.57 4.13 3.87
CA ASP A 122 -16.56 4.18 4.94
C ASP A 122 -16.30 2.99 5.89
N LEU A 123 -15.70 3.28 7.03
CA LEU A 123 -15.32 2.24 7.99
C LEU A 123 -16.53 1.55 8.62
N GLU A 124 -17.67 2.23 8.76
CA GLU A 124 -18.90 1.63 9.29
C GLU A 124 -19.44 0.57 8.31
N ILE A 125 -19.43 0.89 7.01
CA ILE A 125 -19.81 -0.08 5.97
C ILE A 125 -18.83 -1.25 5.93
N LEU A 126 -17.54 -0.99 6.01
CA LEU A 126 -16.53 -2.05 6.02
C LEU A 126 -16.68 -2.96 7.24
N GLU A 127 -16.90 -2.39 8.42
CA GLU A 127 -17.10 -3.16 9.64
C GLU A 127 -18.36 -4.04 9.58
N ALA A 128 -19.42 -3.53 8.96
CA ALA A 128 -20.69 -4.26 8.83
C ALA A 128 -20.69 -5.34 7.74
N GLN A 129 -19.94 -5.17 6.65
CA GLN A 129 -20.07 -5.96 5.42
C GLN A 129 -18.81 -6.67 4.95
N ALA A 130 -17.62 -6.21 5.34
CA ALA A 130 -16.36 -6.87 5.04
C ALA A 130 -16.01 -7.91 6.13
N SER A 131 -15.05 -8.78 5.85
CA SER A 131 -14.54 -9.73 6.84
C SER A 131 -13.75 -9.03 7.95
N SER A 132 -13.11 -7.90 7.64
CA SER A 132 -12.36 -7.07 8.58
C SER A 132 -12.08 -5.70 7.99
N THR A 133 -11.92 -4.70 8.85
CA THR A 133 -11.38 -3.39 8.47
C THR A 133 -9.85 -3.40 8.35
N LEU A 134 -9.17 -4.44 8.85
CA LEU A 134 -7.73 -4.58 8.69
C LEU A 134 -7.35 -4.47 7.21
N SER A 135 -6.42 -3.55 6.95
CA SER A 135 -6.03 -3.12 5.61
C SER A 135 -4.58 -3.52 5.33
N PRO A 136 -4.35 -4.62 4.60
CA PRO A 136 -3.01 -5.10 4.28
C PRO A 136 -2.24 -4.12 3.40
N VAL A 137 -0.95 -3.95 3.71
CA VAL A 137 0.04 -3.26 2.88
C VAL A 137 1.17 -4.22 2.61
N VAL A 138 1.30 -4.65 1.37
CA VAL A 138 2.18 -5.74 0.97
C VAL A 138 3.19 -5.27 -0.06
N ILE A 139 4.46 -5.63 0.13
CA ILE A 139 5.53 -5.40 -0.84
C ILE A 139 5.50 -6.59 -1.81
N THR A 140 4.90 -6.38 -2.98
CA THR A 140 4.72 -7.44 -3.99
C THR A 140 5.92 -7.61 -4.89
N VAL A 141 6.68 -6.54 -5.11
CA VAL A 141 7.93 -6.55 -5.90
C VAL A 141 8.99 -5.73 -5.18
N CYS A 142 10.13 -6.34 -4.92
CA CYS A 142 11.37 -5.68 -4.48
C CYS A 142 12.58 -6.48 -4.98
N PRO A 143 13.79 -5.88 -5.02
CA PRO A 143 15.01 -6.59 -5.36
C PRO A 143 15.24 -7.79 -4.43
N GLU A 144 15.81 -8.85 -4.97
CA GLU A 144 16.24 -10.02 -4.18
C GLU A 144 17.27 -9.59 -3.12
N GLY A 145 17.17 -10.18 -1.93
CA GLY A 145 18.07 -9.86 -0.82
C GLY A 145 17.78 -8.53 -0.11
N THR A 146 16.71 -7.82 -0.48
CA THR A 146 16.32 -6.58 0.21
C THR A 146 16.04 -6.84 1.69
N ALA A 147 16.75 -6.12 2.57
CA ALA A 147 16.44 -6.10 3.99
C ALA A 147 15.20 -5.22 4.22
N ILE A 148 14.18 -5.76 4.90
CA ILE A 148 12.91 -5.08 5.15
C ILE A 148 12.70 -4.96 6.66
N ASN A 149 12.62 -3.73 7.14
CA ASN A 149 12.32 -3.41 8.53
C ASN A 149 10.90 -2.84 8.61
N LEU A 150 9.98 -3.61 9.16
CA LEU A 150 8.56 -3.26 9.27
C LEU A 150 8.29 -2.48 10.56
N GLY A 151 7.43 -1.47 10.47
CA GLY A 151 6.89 -0.76 11.62
C GLY A 151 5.96 -1.65 12.46
N THR A 152 5.88 -1.37 13.74
CA THR A 152 5.09 -2.14 14.72
C THR A 152 4.24 -1.28 15.65
N ALA A 153 4.33 0.03 15.50
CA ALA A 153 3.66 1.00 16.38
C ALA A 153 2.43 1.63 15.71
N HIS A 154 1.80 2.55 16.42
CA HIS A 154 0.76 3.41 15.86
C HIS A 154 1.34 4.29 14.75
N ALA A 155 0.60 4.45 13.66
CA ALA A 155 1.03 5.22 12.50
C ALA A 155 0.04 6.35 12.17
N THR A 156 0.60 7.43 11.61
CA THR A 156 -0.16 8.52 10.99
C THR A 156 0.01 8.43 9.48
N ALA A 157 -1.10 8.46 8.75
CA ALA A 157 -1.11 8.40 7.28
C ALA A 157 -0.18 9.44 6.65
N GLY A 158 0.63 9.01 5.70
CA GLY A 158 1.53 9.88 4.95
C GLY A 158 2.70 10.48 5.74
N SER A 159 2.90 10.08 7.00
CA SER A 159 3.94 10.64 7.88
C SER A 159 4.80 9.58 8.54
N THR A 160 4.18 8.56 9.13
CA THR A 160 4.90 7.52 9.85
C THR A 160 5.45 6.47 8.89
N PRO A 161 6.73 6.10 8.97
CA PRO A 161 7.29 5.00 8.21
C PRO A 161 6.60 3.67 8.57
N LEU A 162 6.00 3.02 7.57
CA LEU A 162 5.45 1.68 7.68
C LEU A 162 6.55 0.63 7.48
N ALA A 163 7.47 0.89 6.56
CA ALA A 163 8.60 0.00 6.28
C ALA A 163 9.82 0.79 5.78
N ARG A 164 11.00 0.28 6.12
CA ARG A 164 12.28 0.74 5.56
C ARG A 164 12.94 -0.43 4.85
N LEU A 165 13.32 -0.21 3.60
CA LEU A 165 13.93 -1.18 2.73
C LEU A 165 15.36 -0.78 2.43
N THR A 166 16.28 -1.76 2.46
CA THR A 166 17.68 -1.56 2.09
C THR A 166 18.08 -2.64 1.10
N ALA A 167 18.51 -2.24 -0.10
CA ALA A 167 19.08 -3.17 -1.08
C ALA A 167 20.49 -3.55 -0.66
N THR A 168 20.84 -4.81 -0.82
CA THR A 168 22.20 -5.35 -0.60
C THR A 168 23.05 -5.26 -1.86
#